data_ab6607e54b52b264021f22c2ae2a7585
#
_entry.id   ab6607e54b52b264021f22c2ae2a7585
#
_cell.length_a   1.000
_cell.length_b   1.000
_cell.length_c   1.000
_cell.angle_alpha   90.00
_cell.angle_beta   90.00
_cell.angle_gamma   90.00
#
_symmetry.space_group_name_H-M   'P 1'
#
loop_
_entity.id
_entity.type
_entity.pdbx_description
1 polymer ?
#
loop_
_entity_poly.entity_id
_entity_poly.type
_entity_poly.pdbx_seq_one_letter_code
_entity_poly.pdbx_strand_id
1 'polypeptide(L)'
;MSEHRYYIVPVSPVGKKKKELAEQIRNYMLEQGWIYPELQEIFYYGEIGYTFTNKGIIEFIGEENAQYSHGIYFQIEDEPTLFTALENFGGGELVCPHCSQHYAQGEEMDIEDLLPSFDFDDEGGRLTCSACGTEDLYYCFLPSNTTGADMAYSDFAVVFLGVGEVSCSSLCKKIAEFAGIPCVTIHEVS
;
A
#
# COMPACT_ATOMS: atom_id res chain seq x y z
N MET A 1 11.57 -14.77 -13.42
CA MET A 1 11.98 -13.59 -12.63
C MET A 1 10.68 -13.09 -12.04
N SER A 2 10.53 -13.09 -10.71
CA SER A 2 9.28 -12.66 -10.07
C SER A 2 9.13 -11.15 -10.22
N GLU A 3 7.95 -10.70 -10.60
CA GLU A 3 7.57 -9.30 -10.55
C GLU A 3 7.02 -8.99 -9.18
N HIS A 4 7.43 -7.86 -8.62
CA HIS A 4 6.98 -7.40 -7.32
C HIS A 4 6.26 -6.06 -7.48
N ARG A 5 5.01 -6.02 -7.06
CA ARG A 5 4.20 -4.81 -6.96
C ARG A 5 3.98 -4.46 -5.50
N TYR A 6 4.21 -3.21 -5.18
CA TYR A 6 3.90 -2.67 -3.87
C TYR A 6 2.91 -1.53 -4.03
N TYR A 7 1.76 -1.68 -3.41
CA TYR A 7 0.75 -0.63 -3.37
C TYR A 7 0.93 0.16 -2.08
N ILE A 8 1.18 1.46 -2.20
CA ILE A 8 1.14 2.40 -1.07
C ILE A 8 -0.24 3.00 -1.08
N VAL A 9 -1.08 2.58 -0.16
CA VAL A 9 -2.52 2.85 -0.15
C VAL A 9 -2.87 3.69 1.07
N PRO A 10 -3.57 4.84 0.91
CA PRO A 10 -4.20 5.52 2.03
C PRO A 10 -5.14 4.56 2.78
N VAL A 11 -5.15 4.65 4.10
CA VAL A 11 -5.99 3.77 4.95
C VAL A 11 -7.49 4.03 4.82
N SER A 12 -7.86 5.12 4.12
CA SER A 12 -9.23 5.47 3.79
C SER A 12 -9.30 6.15 2.42
N PRO A 13 -10.46 6.15 1.74
CA PRO A 13 -10.64 6.83 0.46
C PRO A 13 -10.28 8.30 0.49
N VAL A 14 -9.60 8.77 -0.56
CA VAL A 14 -9.18 10.18 -0.73
C VAL A 14 -10.29 11.05 -1.33
N GLY A 15 -11.18 10.43 -2.09
CA GLY A 15 -12.32 11.07 -2.70
C GLY A 15 -11.92 12.05 -3.82
N LYS A 16 -12.57 13.21 -3.86
CA LYS A 16 -12.43 14.18 -4.97
C LYS A 16 -11.02 14.74 -5.15
N LYS A 17 -10.16 14.64 -4.14
CA LYS A 17 -8.78 15.19 -4.16
C LYS A 17 -7.73 14.22 -4.70
N LYS A 18 -8.09 12.99 -5.06
CA LYS A 18 -7.15 11.94 -5.47
C LYS A 18 -6.24 12.34 -6.64
N LYS A 19 -6.76 13.04 -7.65
CA LYS A 19 -5.94 13.54 -8.78
C LYS A 19 -4.97 14.64 -8.34
N GLU A 20 -5.44 15.56 -7.49
CA GLU A 20 -4.60 16.61 -6.92
C GLU A 20 -3.49 16.01 -6.03
N LEU A 21 -3.83 15.02 -5.23
CA LEU A 21 -2.86 14.29 -4.40
C LEU A 21 -1.80 13.60 -5.24
N ALA A 22 -2.19 12.94 -6.34
CA ALA A 22 -1.23 12.32 -7.27
C ALA A 22 -0.23 13.35 -7.82
N GLU A 23 -0.72 14.51 -8.27
CA GLU A 23 0.13 15.58 -8.77
C GLU A 23 1.06 16.15 -7.68
N GLN A 24 0.57 16.32 -6.46
CA GLN A 24 1.36 16.80 -5.33
C GLN A 24 2.48 15.81 -4.97
N ILE A 25 2.17 14.51 -4.88
CA ILE A 25 3.17 13.45 -4.61
C ILE A 25 4.20 13.40 -5.74
N ARG A 26 3.76 13.43 -7.00
CA ARG A 26 4.66 13.48 -8.15
C ARG A 26 5.62 14.66 -8.07
N ASN A 27 5.11 15.86 -7.84
CA ASN A 27 5.92 17.06 -7.77
C ASN A 27 6.91 17.01 -6.60
N TYR A 28 6.47 16.53 -5.46
CA TYR A 28 7.35 16.28 -4.31
C TYR A 28 8.51 15.34 -4.67
N MET A 29 8.21 14.21 -5.32
CA MET A 29 9.25 13.25 -5.71
C MET A 29 10.23 13.82 -6.75
N LEU A 30 9.73 14.66 -7.68
CA LEU A 30 10.57 15.40 -8.64
C LEU A 30 11.48 16.42 -7.95
N GLU A 31 10.96 17.20 -7.01
CA GLU A 31 11.73 18.17 -6.23
C GLU A 31 12.83 17.50 -5.39
N GLN A 32 12.55 16.29 -4.88
CA GLN A 32 13.55 15.49 -4.20
C GLN A 32 14.58 14.88 -5.15
N GLY A 33 14.32 14.89 -6.46
CA GLY A 33 15.16 14.28 -7.48
C GLY A 33 15.15 12.75 -7.44
N TRP A 34 14.05 12.12 -7.01
CA TRP A 34 13.92 10.67 -6.90
C TRP A 34 13.42 10.01 -8.18
N ILE A 35 12.61 10.73 -8.99
CA ILE A 35 12.07 10.23 -10.26
C ILE A 35 12.45 11.16 -11.42
N TYR A 36 12.43 10.61 -12.64
CA TYR A 36 12.52 11.41 -13.86
C TYR A 36 11.15 12.02 -14.19
N PRO A 37 11.11 13.21 -14.85
CA PRO A 37 9.86 13.91 -15.14
C PRO A 37 9.05 13.30 -16.28
N GLU A 38 9.68 12.50 -17.15
CA GLU A 38 9.07 11.90 -18.32
C GLU A 38 8.31 10.64 -17.94
N LEU A 39 7.09 10.51 -18.48
CA LEU A 39 6.37 9.24 -18.48
C LEU A 39 7.03 8.26 -19.43
N GLN A 40 7.26 7.05 -18.97
CA GLN A 40 7.87 5.97 -19.73
C GLN A 40 7.09 4.68 -19.49
N GLU A 41 7.25 3.72 -20.38
CA GLU A 41 6.84 2.36 -20.12
C GLU A 41 7.73 1.78 -19.01
N ILE A 42 7.09 1.42 -17.88
CA ILE A 42 7.74 0.80 -16.75
C ILE A 42 7.41 -0.68 -16.85
N PHE A 43 8.41 -1.53 -17.03
CA PHE A 43 8.21 -2.95 -17.20
C PHE A 43 7.65 -3.45 -18.54
N TYR A 44 7.77 -4.77 -18.71
CA TYR A 44 7.41 -5.53 -19.90
C TYR A 44 5.91 -5.62 -20.21
N TYR A 45 5.06 -5.06 -19.35
CA TYR A 45 3.59 -5.19 -19.42
C TYR A 45 2.85 -3.92 -19.85
N GLY A 46 3.59 -2.86 -20.19
CA GLY A 46 2.99 -1.66 -20.76
C GLY A 46 2.44 -0.66 -19.77
N GLU A 47 2.74 -0.81 -18.48
CA GLU A 47 2.42 0.24 -17.51
C GLU A 47 3.20 1.51 -17.82
N ILE A 48 2.50 2.64 -17.80
CA ILE A 48 3.07 3.96 -18.02
C ILE A 48 3.25 4.66 -16.68
N GLY A 49 4.46 5.08 -16.38
CA GLY A 49 4.75 5.73 -15.12
C GLY A 49 6.09 6.49 -15.12
N TYR A 50 6.63 6.74 -13.95
CA TYR A 50 7.87 7.48 -13.73
C TYR A 50 8.97 6.55 -13.25
N THR A 51 10.10 6.51 -13.94
CA THR A 51 11.26 5.72 -13.52
C THR A 51 12.06 6.45 -12.46
N PHE A 52 12.71 5.69 -11.57
CA PHE A 52 13.58 6.26 -10.56
C PHE A 52 14.90 6.75 -11.15
N THR A 53 15.40 7.87 -10.62
CA THR A 53 16.78 8.31 -10.81
C THR A 53 17.74 7.44 -9.99
N ASN A 54 19.04 7.54 -10.24
CA ASN A 54 20.03 6.88 -9.38
C ASN A 54 19.87 7.24 -7.90
N LYS A 55 19.50 8.49 -7.60
CA LYS A 55 19.22 8.91 -6.22
C LYS A 55 18.02 8.19 -5.63
N GLY A 56 16.93 8.08 -6.39
CA GLY A 56 15.74 7.35 -5.97
C GLY A 56 16.02 5.85 -5.76
N ILE A 57 16.81 5.26 -6.66
CA ILE A 57 17.24 3.87 -6.52
C ILE A 57 18.03 3.65 -5.22
N ILE A 58 19.04 4.45 -4.95
CA ILE A 58 19.85 4.34 -3.72
C ILE A 58 18.98 4.55 -2.47
N GLU A 59 18.05 5.51 -2.51
CA GLU A 59 17.18 5.86 -1.37
C GLU A 59 16.18 4.76 -1.00
N PHE A 60 15.58 4.09 -2.02
CA PHE A 60 14.44 3.19 -1.78
C PHE A 60 14.71 1.72 -2.10
N ILE A 61 15.70 1.43 -2.92
CA ILE A 61 15.88 0.11 -3.54
C ILE A 61 17.21 -0.51 -3.16
N GLY A 62 18.28 0.31 -3.03
CA GLY A 62 19.65 -0.14 -2.83
C GLY A 62 20.45 -0.23 -4.14
N GLU A 63 21.74 0.07 -4.07
CA GLU A 63 22.65 0.09 -5.23
C GLU A 63 22.74 -1.26 -5.96
N GLU A 64 22.62 -2.36 -5.23
CA GLU A 64 22.68 -3.72 -5.76
C GLU A 64 21.58 -4.04 -6.73
N ASN A 65 20.45 -3.35 -6.63
CA ASN A 65 19.27 -3.52 -7.48
C ASN A 65 19.20 -2.49 -8.62
N ALA A 66 20.17 -1.59 -8.74
CA ALA A 66 20.19 -0.50 -9.73
C ALA A 66 20.22 -0.97 -11.18
N GLN A 67 20.59 -2.23 -11.42
CA GLN A 67 20.61 -2.84 -12.75
C GLN A 67 19.21 -3.19 -13.29
N TYR A 68 18.18 -3.15 -12.43
CA TYR A 68 16.81 -3.48 -12.80
C TYR A 68 16.00 -2.21 -13.02
N SER A 69 14.98 -2.31 -13.88
CA SER A 69 14.04 -1.21 -14.10
C SER A 69 13.08 -1.10 -12.92
N HIS A 70 12.98 0.09 -12.37
CA HIS A 70 12.08 0.38 -11.26
C HIS A 70 11.34 1.69 -11.51
N GLY A 71 10.11 1.75 -11.06
CA GLY A 71 9.32 2.95 -11.25
C GLY A 71 8.06 2.97 -10.40
N ILE A 72 7.33 4.05 -10.55
CA ILE A 72 6.04 4.23 -9.91
C ILE A 72 4.99 4.68 -10.91
N TYR A 73 3.74 4.33 -10.65
CA TYR A 73 2.58 4.96 -11.26
C TYR A 73 1.49 5.22 -10.22
N PHE A 74 0.49 6.02 -10.58
CA PHE A 74 -0.64 6.31 -9.72
C PHE A 74 -1.86 5.57 -10.21
N GLN A 75 -2.41 4.72 -9.36
CA GLN A 75 -3.68 4.06 -9.59
C GLN A 75 -4.78 4.91 -8.95
N ILE A 76 -5.74 5.33 -9.77
CA ILE A 76 -6.84 6.21 -9.37
C ILE A 76 -8.12 5.54 -9.82
N GLU A 77 -8.93 5.11 -8.87
CA GLU A 77 -10.20 4.45 -9.12
C GLU A 77 -11.34 5.48 -9.06
N ASP A 78 -12.39 5.27 -9.84
CA ASP A 78 -13.54 6.18 -9.80
C ASP A 78 -14.29 6.08 -8.47
N GLU A 79 -14.43 4.87 -7.95
CA GLU A 79 -15.01 4.55 -6.65
C GLU A 79 -14.00 3.80 -5.79
N PRO A 80 -14.13 3.85 -4.43
CA PRO A 80 -13.29 3.07 -3.56
C PRO A 80 -13.34 1.58 -3.88
N THR A 81 -12.19 0.93 -3.87
CA THR A 81 -12.02 -0.48 -4.17
C THR A 81 -11.10 -1.16 -3.16
N LEU A 82 -11.16 -2.46 -3.09
CA LEU A 82 -10.29 -3.26 -2.24
C LEU A 82 -8.95 -3.49 -2.95
N PHE A 83 -7.87 -2.95 -2.37
CA PHE A 83 -6.51 -3.32 -2.71
C PHE A 83 -6.12 -4.52 -1.87
N THR A 84 -5.66 -5.59 -2.48
CA THR A 84 -5.32 -6.83 -1.78
C THR A 84 -4.17 -7.56 -2.46
N ALA A 85 -3.37 -8.25 -1.67
CA ALA A 85 -2.33 -9.17 -2.12
C ALA A 85 -2.93 -10.59 -2.22
N LEU A 86 -3.62 -10.89 -3.29
CA LEU A 86 -4.41 -12.12 -3.48
C LEU A 86 -3.66 -13.44 -3.24
N GLU A 87 -2.34 -13.46 -3.32
CA GLU A 87 -1.54 -14.69 -3.15
C GLU A 87 -0.91 -14.83 -1.75
N ASN A 88 -0.99 -13.80 -0.92
CA ASN A 88 -0.37 -13.76 0.41
C ASN A 88 -1.37 -13.68 1.55
N PHE A 89 -2.57 -14.22 1.40
CA PHE A 89 -3.50 -14.45 2.51
C PHE A 89 -2.95 -15.52 3.45
N GLY A 90 -1.84 -15.26 4.08
CA GLY A 90 -1.23 -16.22 4.96
C GLY A 90 -0.28 -15.55 5.95
N GLY A 91 -0.74 -15.30 7.17
CA GLY A 91 0.13 -15.06 8.30
C GLY A 91 0.29 -13.62 8.78
N GLY A 92 -0.71 -12.76 8.57
CA GLY A 92 -0.80 -11.49 9.29
C GLY A 92 -1.35 -11.69 10.71
N GLU A 93 -1.01 -10.81 11.62
CA GLU A 93 -1.61 -10.74 12.94
C GLU A 93 -2.44 -9.46 13.04
N LEU A 94 -3.67 -9.59 13.51
CA LEU A 94 -4.51 -8.45 13.88
C LEU A 94 -4.61 -8.39 15.39
N VAL A 95 -4.53 -7.20 15.94
CA VAL A 95 -4.63 -6.97 17.39
C VAL A 95 -5.68 -5.91 17.64
N CYS A 96 -6.70 -6.24 18.40
CA CYS A 96 -7.72 -5.27 18.78
C CYS A 96 -7.09 -4.11 19.54
N PRO A 97 -7.25 -2.85 19.10
CA PRO A 97 -6.64 -1.68 19.74
C PRO A 97 -7.26 -1.39 21.13
N HIS A 98 -8.44 -1.96 21.43
CA HIS A 98 -9.19 -1.69 22.66
C HIS A 98 -8.98 -2.73 23.74
N CYS A 99 -8.94 -4.02 23.38
CA CYS A 99 -8.83 -5.10 24.39
C CYS A 99 -7.60 -5.98 24.20
N SER A 100 -6.76 -5.68 23.21
CA SER A 100 -5.54 -6.43 22.88
C SER A 100 -5.80 -7.91 22.54
N GLN A 101 -7.01 -8.26 22.10
CA GLN A 101 -7.28 -9.59 21.56
C GLN A 101 -6.47 -9.76 20.26
N HIS A 102 -5.76 -10.87 20.18
CA HIS A 102 -5.01 -11.26 18.98
C HIS A 102 -5.87 -12.13 18.09
N TYR A 103 -5.82 -11.87 16.80
CA TYR A 103 -6.41 -12.65 15.74
C TYR A 103 -5.29 -13.06 14.78
N ALA A 104 -4.96 -14.34 14.74
CA ALA A 104 -4.00 -14.86 13.77
C ALA A 104 -4.69 -14.99 12.41
N GLN A 105 -4.10 -14.42 11.37
CA GLN A 105 -4.43 -14.76 9.99
C GLN A 105 -3.59 -16.00 9.64
N GLY A 106 -4.21 -17.11 9.44
CA GLY A 106 -3.54 -18.37 9.14
C GLY A 106 -4.54 -19.52 9.09
N GLU A 107 -4.06 -20.75 9.12
CA GLU A 107 -4.85 -21.98 8.92
C GLU A 107 -6.12 -22.12 9.79
N GLU A 108 -6.33 -21.26 10.79
CA GLU A 108 -7.47 -21.29 11.71
C GLU A 108 -8.46 -20.12 11.52
N MET A 109 -8.13 -19.11 10.71
CA MET A 109 -9.04 -17.98 10.47
C MET A 109 -9.02 -17.64 8.98
N ASP A 110 -10.04 -18.10 8.27
CA ASP A 110 -10.28 -17.72 6.89
C ASP A 110 -10.66 -16.23 6.85
N ILE A 111 -10.11 -15.47 5.90
CA ILE A 111 -10.49 -14.08 5.70
C ILE A 111 -11.99 -13.95 5.40
N GLU A 112 -12.60 -15.03 4.88
CA GLU A 112 -14.05 -15.15 4.70
C GLU A 112 -14.79 -15.12 6.03
N ASP A 113 -14.20 -15.56 7.12
CA ASP A 113 -14.75 -15.44 8.48
C ASP A 113 -14.65 -13.99 9.02
N LEU A 114 -13.68 -13.21 8.53
CA LEU A 114 -13.55 -11.78 8.84
C LEU A 114 -14.40 -10.91 7.91
N LEU A 115 -14.59 -11.30 6.66
CA LEU A 115 -15.38 -10.58 5.66
C LEU A 115 -16.83 -10.29 6.09
N PRO A 116 -17.55 -11.16 6.80
CA PRO A 116 -18.90 -10.85 7.29
C PRO A 116 -18.93 -9.72 8.32
N SER A 117 -17.80 -9.46 9.00
CA SER A 117 -17.66 -8.35 9.94
C SER A 117 -17.00 -7.13 9.34
N PHE A 118 -16.64 -7.21 8.06
CA PHE A 118 -16.02 -6.13 7.31
C PHE A 118 -17.12 -5.29 6.66
N ASP A 119 -17.34 -4.12 7.18
CA ASP A 119 -18.25 -3.15 6.57
C ASP A 119 -17.42 -2.13 5.77
N PHE A 120 -17.66 -2.07 4.47
CA PHE A 120 -17.02 -1.13 3.57
C PHE A 120 -17.91 0.10 3.44
N ASP A 121 -17.56 1.14 4.14
CA ASP A 121 -18.19 2.45 4.01
C ASP A 121 -17.26 3.48 3.33
N ASP A 122 -17.73 4.73 3.19
CA ASP A 122 -16.96 5.83 2.59
C ASP A 122 -15.71 6.21 3.41
N GLU A 123 -15.56 5.70 4.63
CA GLU A 123 -14.43 5.95 5.53
C GLU A 123 -13.36 4.86 5.49
N GLY A 124 -13.64 3.72 4.84
CA GLY A 124 -12.75 2.55 4.72
C GLY A 124 -13.37 1.28 5.30
N GLY A 125 -12.59 0.22 5.37
CA GLY A 125 -13.03 -1.05 5.94
C GLY A 125 -13.09 -1.00 7.47
N ARG A 126 -14.21 -1.43 8.06
CA ARG A 126 -14.41 -1.52 9.51
C ARG A 126 -14.40 -2.97 9.95
N LEU A 127 -13.82 -3.22 11.11
CA LEU A 127 -13.74 -4.54 11.72
C LEU A 127 -14.30 -4.50 13.13
N THR A 128 -15.21 -5.42 13.46
CA THR A 128 -15.76 -5.55 14.81
C THR A 128 -15.00 -6.62 15.58
N CYS A 129 -14.42 -6.25 16.71
CA CYS A 129 -13.77 -7.19 17.62
C CYS A 129 -14.77 -8.16 18.22
N SER A 130 -14.62 -9.47 17.99
CA SER A 130 -15.51 -10.49 18.54
C SER A 130 -15.41 -10.64 20.05
N ALA A 131 -14.29 -10.22 20.68
CA ALA A 131 -14.07 -10.32 22.11
C ALA A 131 -14.70 -9.19 22.92
N CYS A 132 -14.60 -7.93 22.42
CA CYS A 132 -15.11 -6.78 23.16
C CYS A 132 -16.27 -6.05 22.45
N GLY A 133 -16.60 -6.43 21.22
CA GLY A 133 -17.67 -5.82 20.43
C GLY A 133 -17.39 -4.40 19.92
N THR A 134 -16.14 -3.91 20.10
CA THR A 134 -15.79 -2.57 19.62
C THR A 134 -15.49 -2.64 18.11
N GLU A 135 -16.03 -1.69 17.38
CA GLU A 135 -15.78 -1.49 15.96
C GLU A 135 -14.71 -0.41 15.75
N ASP A 136 -13.78 -0.65 14.83
CA ASP A 136 -12.78 0.33 14.41
C ASP A 136 -12.33 0.06 12.97
N LEU A 137 -11.60 0.99 12.38
CA LEU A 137 -11.04 0.80 11.05
C LEU A 137 -10.01 -0.35 11.04
N TYR A 138 -10.01 -1.12 9.95
CA TYR A 138 -9.14 -2.30 9.80
C TYR A 138 -7.68 -1.99 10.14
N TYR A 139 -7.15 -0.87 9.67
CA TYR A 139 -5.76 -0.52 9.91
C TYR A 139 -5.43 -0.29 11.40
N CYS A 140 -6.42 0.03 12.24
CA CYS A 140 -6.23 0.16 13.69
C CYS A 140 -5.94 -1.19 14.35
N PHE A 141 -6.33 -2.29 13.71
CA PHE A 141 -6.04 -3.65 14.16
C PHE A 141 -4.66 -4.15 13.72
N LEU A 142 -3.97 -3.45 12.81
CA LEU A 142 -2.61 -3.82 12.44
C LEU A 142 -1.65 -3.54 13.59
N PRO A 143 -0.69 -4.45 13.88
CA PRO A 143 0.33 -4.19 14.88
C PRO A 143 1.08 -2.88 14.57
N SER A 144 1.35 -2.08 15.58
CA SER A 144 1.92 -0.73 15.47
C SER A 144 3.33 -0.69 14.81
N ASN A 145 3.99 -1.83 14.74
CA ASN A 145 5.30 -2.02 14.11
C ASN A 145 5.22 -2.59 12.68
N THR A 146 4.02 -2.82 12.16
CA THR A 146 3.80 -3.42 10.84
C THR A 146 3.55 -2.30 9.83
N THR A 147 4.35 -2.27 8.77
CA THR A 147 4.15 -1.35 7.62
C THR A 147 3.42 -2.02 6.45
N GLY A 148 3.31 -3.36 6.49
CA GLY A 148 2.58 -4.16 5.51
C GLY A 148 1.16 -4.47 5.97
N ALA A 149 0.24 -4.51 5.03
CA ALA A 149 -1.13 -4.96 5.23
C ALA A 149 -1.50 -5.95 4.11
N ASP A 150 -2.41 -6.87 4.39
CA ASP A 150 -2.88 -7.80 3.36
C ASP A 150 -3.97 -7.16 2.50
N MET A 151 -4.62 -6.11 3.01
CA MET A 151 -5.66 -5.37 2.30
C MET A 151 -5.77 -3.91 2.75
N ALA A 152 -6.34 -3.07 1.88
CA ALA A 152 -6.81 -1.72 2.20
C ALA A 152 -7.97 -1.34 1.29
N TYR A 153 -8.90 -0.53 1.77
CA TYR A 153 -10.03 -0.02 1.01
C TYR A 153 -9.84 1.46 0.72
N SER A 154 -9.59 1.78 -0.55
CA SER A 154 -9.29 3.15 -0.99
C SER A 154 -9.63 3.34 -2.46
N ASP A 155 -9.60 4.58 -2.92
CA ASP A 155 -9.76 4.97 -4.32
C ASP A 155 -8.46 5.49 -4.95
N PHE A 156 -7.34 5.30 -4.23
CA PHE A 156 -6.03 5.81 -4.64
C PHE A 156 -4.90 4.89 -4.16
N ALA A 157 -3.90 4.68 -5.01
CA ALA A 157 -2.65 4.07 -4.63
C ALA A 157 -1.47 4.66 -5.40
N VAL A 158 -0.30 4.72 -4.76
CA VAL A 158 0.98 4.84 -5.44
C VAL A 158 1.52 3.44 -5.62
N VAL A 159 1.64 2.99 -6.86
CA VAL A 159 2.12 1.64 -7.17
C VAL A 159 3.60 1.72 -7.50
N PHE A 160 4.40 1.02 -6.73
CA PHE A 160 5.81 0.82 -6.97
C PHE A 160 6.02 -0.53 -7.66
N LEU A 161 6.74 -0.51 -8.76
CA LEU A 161 7.15 -1.70 -9.49
C LEU A 161 8.64 -1.93 -9.33
N GLY A 162 9.01 -3.17 -9.01
CA GLY A 162 10.41 -3.56 -8.82
C GLY A 162 10.69 -5.01 -9.15
N VAL A 163 11.96 -5.35 -9.25
CA VAL A 163 12.45 -6.72 -9.40
C VAL A 163 13.13 -7.11 -8.10
N GLY A 164 12.73 -8.25 -7.55
CA GLY A 164 13.24 -8.73 -6.27
C GLY A 164 12.51 -8.14 -5.06
N GLU A 165 12.71 -8.79 -3.92
CA GLU A 165 12.09 -8.39 -2.66
C GLU A 165 12.77 -7.11 -2.14
N VAL A 166 12.09 -5.98 -2.26
CA VAL A 166 12.56 -4.65 -1.85
C VAL A 166 11.61 -4.08 -0.80
N SER A 167 12.16 -3.48 0.23
CA SER A 167 11.32 -2.82 1.24
C SER A 167 10.78 -1.49 0.73
N CYS A 168 9.48 -1.40 0.50
CA CYS A 168 8.78 -0.17 0.15
C CYS A 168 8.46 0.73 1.36
N SER A 169 8.83 0.32 2.56
CA SER A 169 8.46 0.98 3.82
C SER A 169 8.96 2.42 3.91
N SER A 170 10.18 2.70 3.42
CA SER A 170 10.75 4.05 3.44
C SER A 170 9.97 4.99 2.53
N LEU A 171 9.61 4.55 1.32
CA LEU A 171 8.82 5.34 0.39
C LEU A 171 7.41 5.58 0.93
N CYS A 172 6.76 4.56 1.47
CA CYS A 172 5.45 4.67 2.10
C CYS A 172 5.45 5.72 3.21
N LYS A 173 6.43 5.65 4.11
CA LYS A 173 6.57 6.61 5.20
C LYS A 173 6.73 8.05 4.70
N LYS A 174 7.59 8.27 3.71
CA LYS A 174 7.81 9.60 3.12
C LYS A 174 6.56 10.15 2.43
N ILE A 175 5.83 9.31 1.70
CA ILE A 175 4.56 9.69 1.06
C ILE A 175 3.51 10.02 2.11
N ALA A 176 3.36 9.19 3.13
CA ALA A 176 2.38 9.41 4.21
C ALA A 176 2.68 10.72 4.99
N GLU A 177 3.96 10.95 5.32
CA GLU A 177 4.40 12.19 5.99
C GLU A 177 4.14 13.43 5.13
N PHE A 178 4.47 13.37 3.84
CA PHE A 178 4.24 14.47 2.91
C PHE A 178 2.76 14.76 2.69
N ALA A 179 1.97 13.73 2.46
CA ALA A 179 0.52 13.86 2.22
C ALA A 179 -0.27 14.21 3.49
N GLY A 180 0.29 13.94 4.67
CA GLY A 180 -0.43 14.06 5.94
C GLY A 180 -1.56 13.03 6.08
N ILE A 181 -1.47 11.91 5.36
CA ILE A 181 -2.48 10.85 5.31
C ILE A 181 -1.79 9.54 5.69
N PRO A 182 -2.29 8.78 6.67
CA PRO A 182 -1.77 7.46 6.96
C PRO A 182 -1.88 6.53 5.76
N CYS A 183 -0.81 5.81 5.46
CA CYS A 183 -0.76 4.84 4.36
C CYS A 183 -0.24 3.50 4.87
N VAL A 184 -0.67 2.44 4.20
CA VAL A 184 -0.14 1.07 4.35
C VAL A 184 0.49 0.60 3.06
N THR A 185 1.34 -0.41 3.14
CA THR A 185 1.90 -1.10 1.96
C THR A 185 1.26 -2.46 1.81
N ILE A 186 0.87 -2.79 0.58
CA ILE A 186 0.41 -4.12 0.19
C ILE A 186 1.42 -4.64 -0.83
N HIS A 187 1.89 -5.87 -0.66
CA HIS A 187 2.88 -6.49 -1.53
C HIS A 187 2.26 -7.64 -2.32
N GLU A 188 2.31 -7.53 -3.63
CA GLU A 188 1.87 -8.56 -4.57
C GLU A 188 3.08 -9.12 -5.31
N VAL A 189 3.13 -10.45 -5.46
CA VAL A 189 4.15 -11.18 -6.23
C VAL A 189 3.45 -11.92 -7.36
N SER A 190 3.90 -11.73 -8.59
CA SER A 190 3.38 -12.42 -9.78
C SER A 190 4.48 -13.14 -10.58
#